data_25a39b1734b9712df1cb57ce552df9c8
#
_entry.id   25a39b1734b9712df1cb57ce552df9c8
#
_cell.length_a   1.000
_cell.length_b   1.000
_cell.length_c   1.000
_cell.angle_alpha   90.00
_cell.angle_beta   90.00
_cell.angle_gamma   90.00
#
_symmetry.space_group_name_H-M   'P 1'
#
loop_
_entity.id
_entity.type
_entity.pdbx_description
1 polymer ?
#
loop_
_entity_poly.entity_id
_entity_poly.type
_entity_poly.pdbx_seq_one_letter_code
_entity_poly.pdbx_strand_id
1 'polypeptide(L)'
;MPFIGKSPKTGEFKKLDSITTNGSTAYSLTYNSAAFEPSNAESLLVSVNGVMQEPGVGFTVNGSTITFGDALAAADVVDFITAMGEVGNTTTVSDGAISTNKLGSSLVADDTPIRVNDAVIDQNVTIASTKNAFVAGPVRLDATVTIDGTLTVI
;
A
#
# COMPACT_ATOMS: atom_id res chain seq x y z
N MET A 1 -24.57 -5.71 16.72
CA MET A 1 -24.10 -6.18 15.39
C MET A 1 -22.59 -6.05 15.38
N PRO A 2 -21.83 -7.07 15.05
CA PRO A 2 -20.38 -6.91 14.86
C PRO A 2 -20.16 -6.05 13.62
N PHE A 3 -19.26 -5.08 13.73
CA PHE A 3 -18.88 -4.20 12.64
C PHE A 3 -18.05 -5.01 11.64
N ILE A 4 -18.51 -5.11 10.39
CA ILE A 4 -17.75 -5.77 9.32
C ILE A 4 -16.84 -4.71 8.71
N GLY A 5 -15.55 -4.76 9.01
CA GLY A 5 -14.53 -3.82 8.52
C GLY A 5 -13.62 -3.30 9.63
N LYS A 6 -12.55 -2.61 9.26
CA LYS A 6 -11.73 -1.89 10.22
C LYS A 6 -12.57 -0.79 10.88
N SER A 7 -12.54 -0.71 12.20
CA SER A 7 -13.10 0.44 12.91
C SER A 7 -12.54 1.72 12.29
N PRO A 8 -13.38 2.75 12.00
CA PRO A 8 -12.88 4.03 11.54
C PRO A 8 -11.85 4.51 12.54
N LYS A 9 -10.60 4.71 12.13
CA LYS A 9 -9.64 5.39 12.97
C LYS A 9 -10.09 6.85 13.04
N THR A 10 -10.41 7.31 14.23
CA THR A 10 -10.49 8.76 14.50
C THR A 10 -9.16 9.36 14.05
N GLY A 11 -9.22 10.45 13.28
CA GLY A 11 -8.03 11.13 12.78
C GLY A 11 -7.06 11.38 13.92
N GLU A 12 -5.86 10.79 13.82
CA GLU A 12 -4.81 10.93 14.83
C GLU A 12 -3.91 12.07 14.41
N PHE A 13 -3.81 13.12 15.25
CA PHE A 13 -2.81 14.16 15.04
C PHE A 13 -1.45 13.62 15.42
N LYS A 14 -0.47 13.74 14.52
CA LYS A 14 0.90 13.31 14.74
C LYS A 14 1.85 14.49 14.62
N LYS A 15 2.57 14.78 15.70
CA LYS A 15 3.71 15.69 15.61
C LYS A 15 4.88 14.90 15.01
N LEU A 16 5.38 15.37 13.86
CA LEU A 16 6.52 14.76 13.18
C LEU A 16 7.85 15.07 13.91
N ASP A 17 8.87 14.32 13.55
CA ASP A 17 10.22 14.54 14.10
C ASP A 17 10.76 15.91 13.70
N SER A 18 11.66 16.46 14.51
CA SER A 18 12.27 17.77 14.28
C SER A 18 13.16 17.75 13.03
N ILE A 19 13.08 18.80 12.24
CA ILE A 19 13.98 19.04 11.11
C ILE A 19 15.15 19.93 11.55
N THR A 20 16.37 19.53 11.21
CA THR A 20 17.56 20.36 11.35
C THR A 20 17.82 21.09 10.03
N THR A 21 17.74 22.41 10.05
CA THR A 21 17.96 23.26 8.88
C THR A 21 19.43 23.36 8.53
N ASN A 22 19.75 23.37 7.24
CA ASN A 22 21.14 23.33 6.74
C ASN A 22 21.37 24.13 5.47
N GLY A 23 20.48 25.07 5.15
CA GLY A 23 20.55 25.85 3.91
C GLY A 23 19.87 25.17 2.72
N SER A 24 19.22 24.02 2.90
CA SER A 24 18.46 23.35 1.85
C SER A 24 17.03 23.88 1.74
N THR A 25 16.37 23.60 0.63
CA THR A 25 14.92 23.80 0.46
C THR A 25 14.14 22.52 0.80
N ALA A 26 14.76 21.35 0.67
CA ALA A 26 14.09 20.06 0.79
C ALA A 26 14.58 19.27 2.01
N TYR A 27 13.64 18.69 2.75
CA TYR A 27 13.90 17.92 3.97
C TYR A 27 13.01 16.68 4.02
N SER A 28 13.54 15.61 4.64
CA SER A 28 12.76 14.38 4.86
C SER A 28 11.79 14.54 6.03
N LEU A 29 10.56 14.08 5.83
CA LEU A 29 9.56 13.96 6.88
C LEU A 29 9.69 12.59 7.55
N THR A 30 9.81 12.58 8.88
CA THR A 30 9.88 11.36 9.67
C THR A 30 8.93 11.42 10.87
N TYR A 31 8.48 10.26 11.30
CA TYR A 31 7.72 10.06 12.53
C TYR A 31 8.30 8.86 13.28
N ASN A 32 8.79 9.06 14.50
CA ASN A 32 9.51 8.04 15.25
C ASN A 32 10.68 7.43 14.44
N SER A 33 11.43 8.28 13.75
CA SER A 33 12.58 7.92 12.89
C SER A 33 12.23 7.06 11.66
N ALA A 34 10.96 6.81 11.37
CA ALA A 34 10.51 6.18 10.14
C ALA A 34 10.02 7.23 9.14
N ALA A 35 10.23 6.99 7.85
CA ALA A 35 9.74 7.90 6.81
C ALA A 35 8.22 8.08 6.94
N PHE A 36 7.77 9.33 6.90
CA PHE A 36 6.35 9.68 6.98
C PHE A 36 5.91 10.30 5.66
N GLU A 37 4.88 9.74 5.08
CA GLU A 37 4.32 10.18 3.81
C GLU A 37 2.90 10.74 4.06
N PRO A 38 2.74 12.09 4.06
CA PRO A 38 1.42 12.71 4.18
C PRO A 38 0.64 12.56 2.86
N SER A 39 -0.69 12.57 2.93
CA SER A 39 -1.55 12.48 1.74
C SER A 39 -1.42 13.67 0.80
N ASN A 40 -1.22 14.85 1.36
CA ASN A 40 -1.05 16.12 0.64
C ASN A 40 -0.45 17.17 1.57
N ALA A 41 -0.10 18.36 1.01
CA ALA A 41 0.44 19.47 1.80
C ALA A 41 -0.60 20.04 2.79
N GLU A 42 -1.88 20.05 2.41
CA GLU A 42 -2.97 20.58 3.21
C GLU A 42 -3.24 19.78 4.48
N SER A 43 -2.76 18.51 4.54
CA SER A 43 -2.86 17.69 5.74
C SER A 43 -1.80 18.03 6.79
N LEU A 44 -0.87 18.95 6.48
CA LEU A 44 0.19 19.37 7.39
C LEU A 44 -0.01 20.78 7.91
N LEU A 45 0.25 20.95 9.19
CA LEU A 45 0.38 22.26 9.84
C LEU A 45 1.86 22.48 10.13
N VAL A 46 2.47 23.49 9.48
CA VAL A 46 3.91 23.74 9.51
C VAL A 46 4.18 25.15 10.06
N SER A 47 5.10 25.27 11.02
CA SER A 47 5.58 26.55 11.54
C SER A 47 7.09 26.65 11.36
N VAL A 48 7.53 27.78 10.83
CA VAL A 48 8.96 28.14 10.68
C VAL A 48 9.18 29.50 11.32
N ASN A 49 10.12 29.59 12.26
CA ASN A 49 10.42 30.82 13.01
C ASN A 49 9.19 31.48 13.65
N GLY A 50 8.24 30.66 14.17
CA GLY A 50 7.00 31.13 14.75
C GLY A 50 5.93 31.57 13.74
N VAL A 51 6.17 31.40 12.42
CA VAL A 51 5.23 31.79 11.36
C VAL A 51 4.66 30.54 10.71
N MET A 52 3.32 30.50 10.62
CA MET A 52 2.63 29.43 9.92
C MET A 52 2.87 29.52 8.41
N GLN A 53 3.19 28.39 7.82
CA GLN A 53 3.44 28.28 6.39
C GLN A 53 2.17 27.84 5.65
N GLU A 54 1.89 28.50 4.53
CA GLU A 54 0.74 28.20 3.70
C GLU A 54 1.03 26.96 2.82
N PRO A 55 0.21 25.89 2.87
CA PRO A 55 0.36 24.74 2.00
C PRO A 55 0.26 25.12 0.52
N GLY A 56 1.13 24.54 -0.31
CA GLY A 56 1.17 24.82 -1.74
C GLY A 56 1.88 26.11 -2.15
N VAL A 57 2.11 27.04 -1.19
CA VAL A 57 2.83 28.32 -1.42
C VAL A 57 4.13 28.34 -0.61
N GLY A 58 4.04 28.28 0.71
CA GLY A 58 5.20 28.27 1.59
C GLY A 58 5.94 26.94 1.59
N PHE A 59 5.25 25.86 1.31
CA PHE A 59 5.84 24.53 1.16
C PHE A 59 4.99 23.62 0.27
N THR A 60 5.63 22.63 -0.31
CA THR A 60 5.00 21.52 -1.05
C THR A 60 5.48 20.19 -0.48
N VAL A 61 4.77 19.10 -0.80
CA VAL A 61 5.12 17.75 -0.36
C VAL A 61 5.11 16.79 -1.55
N ASN A 62 6.13 15.92 -1.59
CA ASN A 62 6.20 14.82 -2.53
C ASN A 62 6.72 13.56 -1.82
N GLY A 63 5.87 12.56 -1.65
CA GLY A 63 6.16 11.39 -0.84
C GLY A 63 6.52 11.79 0.60
N SER A 64 7.65 11.34 1.10
CA SER A 64 8.16 11.69 2.43
C SER A 64 9.06 12.94 2.45
N THR A 65 8.99 13.80 1.44
CA THR A 65 9.82 15.00 1.34
C THR A 65 8.96 16.27 1.35
N ILE A 66 9.28 17.19 2.28
CA ILE A 66 8.76 18.56 2.29
C ILE A 66 9.77 19.48 1.57
N THR A 67 9.29 20.35 0.71
CA THR A 67 10.08 21.35 0.02
C THR A 67 9.53 22.73 0.34
N PHE A 68 10.33 23.59 0.96
CA PHE A 68 9.97 24.98 1.25
C PHE A 68 10.19 25.88 0.03
N GLY A 69 9.46 26.98 -0.05
CA GLY A 69 9.57 27.96 -1.15
C GLY A 69 10.96 28.60 -1.23
N ASP A 70 11.60 28.81 -0.06
CA ASP A 70 12.96 29.36 0.07
C ASP A 70 13.86 28.40 0.86
N ALA A 71 15.18 28.53 0.67
CA ALA A 71 16.15 27.76 1.44
C ALA A 71 16.16 28.19 2.91
N LEU A 72 16.02 27.23 3.82
CA LEU A 72 16.07 27.48 5.26
C LEU A 72 17.53 27.54 5.72
N ALA A 73 17.97 28.74 6.11
CA ALA A 73 19.32 28.92 6.68
C ALA A 73 19.53 28.07 7.93
N ALA A 74 20.77 27.79 8.29
CA ALA A 74 21.07 27.00 9.49
C ALA A 74 20.58 27.64 10.81
N ALA A 75 20.27 28.95 10.78
CA ALA A 75 19.72 29.69 11.92
C ALA A 75 18.18 29.63 11.98
N ASP A 76 17.52 29.20 10.89
CA ASP A 76 16.06 29.07 10.87
C ASP A 76 15.62 27.84 11.69
N VAL A 77 14.45 27.92 12.27
CA VAL A 77 13.89 26.87 13.12
C VAL A 77 12.56 26.42 12.56
N VAL A 78 12.46 25.15 12.23
CA VAL A 78 11.16 24.51 12.00
C VAL A 78 10.60 24.15 13.38
N ASP A 79 9.67 24.97 13.88
CA ASP A 79 9.15 24.85 15.25
C ASP A 79 8.39 23.53 15.44
N PHE A 80 7.55 23.23 14.49
CA PHE A 80 6.83 21.96 14.45
C PHE A 80 6.23 21.68 13.07
N ILE A 81 6.02 20.39 12.82
CA ILE A 81 5.18 19.88 11.73
C ILE A 81 4.17 18.93 12.38
N THR A 82 2.90 19.23 12.23
CA THR A 82 1.82 18.38 12.73
C THR A 82 1.01 17.87 11.55
N ALA A 83 0.97 16.55 11.39
CA ALA A 83 0.05 15.91 10.46
C ALA A 83 -1.35 15.85 11.11
N MET A 84 -2.32 16.46 10.45
CA MET A 84 -3.71 16.39 10.82
C MET A 84 -4.29 15.10 10.26
N GLY A 85 -4.87 14.28 11.13
CA GLY A 85 -5.25 12.92 10.85
C GLY A 85 -6.02 12.73 9.55
N GLU A 86 -5.52 11.82 8.78
CA GLU A 86 -6.17 11.38 7.55
C GLU A 86 -7.44 10.61 7.86
N VAL A 87 -8.58 11.16 7.45
CA VAL A 87 -9.84 10.43 7.45
C VAL A 87 -9.83 9.52 6.20
N GLY A 88 -9.39 8.26 6.40
CA GLY A 88 -9.60 7.20 5.43
C GLY A 88 -8.88 7.39 4.10
N ASN A 89 -7.58 7.15 4.07
CA ASN A 89 -6.91 6.84 2.81
C ASN A 89 -7.45 5.49 2.32
N THR A 90 -8.29 5.52 1.29
CA THR A 90 -8.61 4.32 0.52
C THR A 90 -7.33 3.94 -0.23
N THR A 91 -6.55 3.02 0.32
CA THR A 91 -5.46 2.39 -0.42
C THR A 91 -6.07 1.74 -1.66
N THR A 92 -5.95 2.38 -2.80
CA THR A 92 -6.17 1.72 -4.08
C THR A 92 -5.09 0.66 -4.21
N VAL A 93 -5.52 -0.58 -4.19
CA VAL A 93 -4.62 -1.70 -4.42
C VAL A 93 -4.23 -1.66 -5.90
N SER A 94 -2.95 -1.40 -6.18
CA SER A 94 -2.44 -1.42 -7.56
C SER A 94 -2.64 -2.79 -8.19
N ASP A 95 -2.86 -2.83 -9.50
CA ASP A 95 -2.95 -4.09 -10.25
C ASP A 95 -1.72 -4.98 -9.97
N GLY A 96 -1.96 -6.24 -9.62
CA GLY A 96 -0.91 -7.18 -9.26
C GLY A 96 -0.34 -7.06 -7.83
N ALA A 97 -0.77 -6.08 -7.01
CA ALA A 97 -0.30 -5.96 -5.63
C ALA A 97 -0.79 -7.08 -4.70
N ILE A 98 -1.87 -7.76 -5.07
CA ILE A 98 -2.35 -8.96 -4.37
C ILE A 98 -1.82 -10.19 -5.10
N SER A 99 -0.71 -10.72 -4.61
CA SER A 99 -0.17 -12.01 -5.07
C SER A 99 -0.86 -13.17 -4.34
N THR A 100 -0.77 -14.37 -4.91
CA THR A 100 -1.32 -15.60 -4.30
C THR A 100 -0.81 -15.85 -2.88
N ASN A 101 0.39 -15.37 -2.53
CA ASN A 101 0.96 -15.47 -1.17
C ASN A 101 0.27 -14.54 -0.16
N LYS A 102 -0.45 -13.52 -0.63
CA LYS A 102 -1.25 -12.61 0.23
C LYS A 102 -2.69 -13.06 0.36
N LEU A 103 -3.12 -13.96 -0.49
CA LEU A 103 -4.41 -14.65 -0.39
C LEU A 103 -4.19 -15.87 0.50
N GLY A 104 -4.81 -15.91 1.67
CA GLY A 104 -4.82 -17.12 2.50
C GLY A 104 -5.36 -18.30 1.69
N SER A 105 -4.90 -19.51 1.97
CA SER A 105 -5.28 -20.74 1.25
C SER A 105 -6.79 -21.05 1.25
N SER A 106 -7.57 -20.33 2.06
CA SER A 106 -9.03 -20.41 2.09
C SER A 106 -9.74 -19.35 1.25
N LEU A 107 -8.99 -18.44 0.63
CA LEU A 107 -9.52 -17.41 -0.27
C LEU A 107 -9.38 -17.80 -1.75
N VAL A 108 -9.58 -19.06 -2.05
CA VAL A 108 -10.14 -19.38 -3.36
C VAL A 108 -11.58 -18.97 -3.23
N ALA A 109 -11.89 -17.75 -3.68
CA ALA A 109 -13.24 -17.20 -3.63
C ALA A 109 -14.17 -18.11 -4.43
N ASP A 110 -14.74 -19.05 -3.76
CA ASP A 110 -15.72 -19.98 -4.32
C ASP A 110 -17.12 -19.62 -3.80
N ASP A 111 -17.49 -18.37 -4.01
CA ASP A 111 -18.87 -17.94 -3.80
C ASP A 111 -19.65 -17.91 -5.13
N THR A 112 -19.04 -18.38 -6.21
CA THR A 112 -19.71 -18.55 -7.48
C THR A 112 -19.99 -20.04 -7.73
N PRO A 113 -21.22 -20.43 -8.00
CA PRO A 113 -21.59 -21.82 -8.27
C PRO A 113 -21.01 -22.33 -9.61
N ILE A 114 -20.32 -21.48 -10.36
CA ILE A 114 -19.73 -21.82 -11.65
C ILE A 114 -18.22 -21.55 -11.59
N ARG A 115 -17.42 -22.60 -11.73
CA ARG A 115 -15.98 -22.51 -11.94
C ARG A 115 -15.69 -22.42 -13.42
N VAL A 116 -14.93 -21.42 -13.82
CA VAL A 116 -14.44 -21.27 -15.18
C VAL A 116 -12.96 -21.63 -15.18
N ASN A 117 -12.57 -22.58 -15.99
CA ASN A 117 -11.17 -22.95 -16.23
C ASN A 117 -10.83 -22.76 -17.71
N ASP A 118 -9.55 -22.50 -17.98
CA ASP A 118 -9.07 -22.36 -19.35
C ASP A 118 -9.19 -23.69 -20.11
N ALA A 119 -9.51 -23.59 -21.39
CA ALA A 119 -9.60 -24.74 -22.27
C ALA A 119 -8.24 -25.31 -22.69
N VAL A 120 -7.14 -24.65 -22.30
CA VAL A 120 -5.78 -25.04 -22.65
C VAL A 120 -4.89 -24.98 -21.41
N ILE A 121 -4.09 -26.01 -21.19
CA ILE A 121 -2.98 -25.99 -20.23
C ILE A 121 -1.70 -25.80 -21.04
N ASP A 122 -1.19 -24.56 -21.03
CA ASP A 122 0.00 -24.13 -21.78
C ASP A 122 1.24 -24.00 -20.90
N GLN A 123 1.12 -24.23 -19.59
CA GLN A 123 2.21 -24.20 -18.62
C GLN A 123 2.39 -25.57 -17.95
N ASN A 124 3.64 -25.89 -17.60
CA ASN A 124 3.92 -27.13 -16.88
C ASN A 124 3.28 -27.11 -15.50
N VAL A 125 2.50 -28.14 -15.20
CA VAL A 125 1.78 -28.32 -13.94
C VAL A 125 2.20 -29.62 -13.29
N THR A 126 2.48 -29.56 -11.96
CA THR A 126 2.72 -30.76 -11.16
C THR A 126 1.64 -30.91 -10.10
N ILE A 127 0.94 -32.03 -10.11
CA ILE A 127 0.01 -32.43 -9.06
C ILE A 127 0.77 -33.31 -8.08
N ALA A 128 1.21 -32.73 -6.96
CA ALA A 128 1.97 -33.45 -5.93
C ALA A 128 1.17 -34.61 -5.32
N SER A 129 1.87 -35.59 -4.76
CA SER A 129 1.26 -36.81 -4.18
C SER A 129 0.23 -36.54 -3.05
N THR A 130 0.31 -35.37 -2.42
CA THR A 130 -0.61 -34.93 -1.36
C THR A 130 -1.78 -34.09 -1.89
N LYS A 131 -1.92 -33.91 -3.21
CA LYS A 131 -2.93 -33.05 -3.84
C LYS A 131 -3.84 -33.84 -4.76
N ASN A 132 -5.09 -33.39 -4.82
CA ASN A 132 -6.07 -33.84 -5.81
C ASN A 132 -6.42 -32.66 -6.72
N ALA A 133 -6.55 -32.92 -8.00
CA ALA A 133 -7.02 -31.96 -8.98
C ALA A 133 -8.18 -32.54 -9.77
N PHE A 134 -9.02 -31.68 -10.31
CA PHE A 134 -10.03 -32.08 -11.26
C PHE A 134 -10.05 -31.11 -12.45
N VAL A 135 -10.39 -31.62 -13.60
CA VAL A 135 -10.56 -30.88 -14.86
C VAL A 135 -11.92 -31.23 -15.43
N ALA A 136 -12.68 -30.22 -15.81
CA ALA A 136 -13.98 -30.38 -16.43
C ALA A 136 -13.92 -29.97 -17.91
N GLY A 137 -14.48 -30.82 -18.78
CA GLY A 137 -14.61 -30.55 -20.23
C GLY A 137 -13.39 -30.93 -21.07
N PRO A 138 -13.44 -30.72 -22.39
CA PRO A 138 -12.34 -30.97 -23.27
C PRO A 138 -11.25 -29.92 -23.04
N VAL A 139 -10.11 -30.34 -22.45
CA VAL A 139 -8.94 -29.51 -22.22
C VAL A 139 -7.80 -29.97 -23.10
N ARG A 140 -7.19 -29.06 -23.84
CA ARG A 140 -5.99 -29.31 -24.64
C ARG A 140 -4.75 -29.14 -23.76
N LEU A 141 -3.85 -30.10 -23.83
CA LEU A 141 -2.56 -30.06 -23.14
C LEU A 141 -1.48 -29.62 -24.13
N ASP A 142 -0.96 -28.43 -24.00
CA ASP A 142 0.17 -27.90 -24.76
C ASP A 142 1.45 -27.87 -23.92
N ALA A 143 1.39 -28.37 -22.69
CA ALA A 143 2.50 -28.43 -21.75
C ALA A 143 2.55 -29.76 -21.01
N THR A 144 3.57 -29.98 -20.19
CA THR A 144 3.72 -31.21 -19.39
C THR A 144 2.88 -31.14 -18.13
N VAL A 145 2.04 -32.15 -17.93
CA VAL A 145 1.33 -32.36 -16.66
C VAL A 145 1.92 -33.58 -15.96
N THR A 146 2.57 -33.36 -14.82
CA THR A 146 3.11 -34.42 -13.98
C THR A 146 2.10 -34.75 -12.88
N ILE A 147 1.70 -36.00 -12.76
CA ILE A 147 0.70 -36.45 -11.81
C ILE A 147 1.34 -37.41 -10.81
N ASP A 148 1.73 -36.90 -9.64
CA ASP A 148 2.16 -37.70 -8.50
C ASP A 148 1.01 -37.95 -7.51
N GLY A 149 -0.07 -37.19 -7.62
CA GLY A 149 -1.30 -37.26 -6.86
C GLY A 149 -2.46 -37.84 -7.66
N THR A 150 -3.65 -37.25 -7.52
CA THR A 150 -4.86 -37.68 -8.25
C THR A 150 -5.36 -36.60 -9.18
N LEU A 151 -5.65 -36.93 -10.41
CA LEU A 151 -6.36 -36.09 -11.37
C LEU A 151 -7.67 -36.77 -11.77
N THR A 152 -8.77 -36.08 -11.59
CA THR A 152 -10.10 -36.52 -12.05
C THR A 152 -10.52 -35.67 -13.24
N VAL A 153 -10.89 -36.32 -14.34
CA VAL A 153 -11.45 -35.66 -15.53
C VAL A 153 -12.95 -36.01 -15.57
N ILE A 154 -13.80 -34.98 -15.64
CA ILE A 154 -15.27 -35.11 -15.67
C ILE A 154 -15.87 -34.37 -16.87
#